data_cba2396a4bf3c71b225812d90d9f201c
#
_entry.id   cba2396a4bf3c71b225812d90d9f201c
#
_cell.length_a   1.000
_cell.length_b   1.000
_cell.length_c   1.000
_cell.angle_alpha   90.00
_cell.angle_beta   90.00
_cell.angle_gamma   90.00
#
_symmetry.space_group_name_H-M   'P 1'
#
loop_
_entity.id
_entity.type
_entity.pdbx_description
1 polymer ?
#
loop_
_entity_poly.entity_id
_entity_poly.type
_entity_poly.pdbx_seq_one_letter_code
_entity_poly.pdbx_strand_id
1 'polypeptide(L)'
;MIAVVFLAGVWWARIKAPNAKVEVAGKAQTASQQAAGHDRILLVVVSDHLDNSERMLLELTNADSTRPLDISGERRRAVELVSQNRLYRQTAKQRGDERIASLLSDLEPVLVELAHADDHLTSAELTSLQKRIESKELLFKVRIVSAQAGGHEAPKPLPKGTNSL
;
A
#
# COMPACT_ATOMS: atom_id res chain seq x y z
N MET A 1 7.78 75.92 29.49
CA MET A 1 8.30 75.48 28.16
C MET A 1 8.82 74.12 28.33
N ILE A 2 8.28 73.12 27.75
CA ILE A 2 8.68 71.74 27.46
C ILE A 2 7.45 70.85 27.65
N ALA A 3 6.66 70.73 26.62
CA ALA A 3 5.67 69.67 26.54
C ALA A 3 5.13 69.58 25.11
N VAL A 4 5.87 69.12 24.12
CA VAL A 4 5.37 68.72 22.79
C VAL A 4 6.43 67.81 22.14
N VAL A 5 6.64 66.61 22.54
CA VAL A 5 7.41 65.60 21.72
C VAL A 5 7.03 64.17 22.10
N PHE A 6 5.78 63.81 22.39
CA PHE A 6 5.48 62.38 22.70
C PHE A 6 4.28 61.78 21.94
N LEU A 7 3.88 62.34 20.81
CA LEU A 7 2.74 61.81 20.06
C LEU A 7 3.05 61.29 18.65
N ALA A 8 4.33 61.21 18.23
CA ALA A 8 4.70 60.71 16.90
C ALA A 8 5.15 59.24 16.87
N GLY A 9 5.33 58.59 18.03
CA GLY A 9 5.90 57.21 18.11
C GLY A 9 4.88 56.06 18.04
N VAL A 10 3.61 56.33 18.26
CA VAL A 10 2.60 55.24 18.38
C VAL A 10 1.90 54.91 17.06
N TRP A 11 2.03 55.75 16.05
CA TRP A 11 1.34 55.55 14.78
C TRP A 11 2.16 54.71 13.76
N TRP A 12 3.45 54.59 13.95
CA TRP A 12 4.33 53.82 13.05
C TRP A 12 4.44 52.34 13.34
N ALA A 13 4.00 51.89 14.52
CA ALA A 13 4.01 50.45 14.90
C ALA A 13 2.80 49.67 14.38
N ARG A 14 1.83 50.28 13.72
CA ARG A 14 0.57 49.66 13.30
C ARG A 14 0.53 49.26 11.81
N ILE A 15 1.60 49.52 11.04
CA ILE A 15 1.65 49.25 9.58
C ILE A 15 2.54 48.06 9.22
N LYS A 16 3.20 47.42 10.20
CA LYS A 16 4.00 46.19 9.96
C LYS A 16 3.52 45.03 10.78
N ALA A 17 2.28 44.61 10.56
CA ALA A 17 1.90 43.23 10.83
C ALA A 17 2.05 42.45 9.51
N PRO A 18 3.13 41.71 9.29
CA PRO A 18 3.23 40.85 8.13
C PRO A 18 2.24 39.70 8.28
N ASN A 19 1.61 39.34 7.18
CA ASN A 19 0.70 38.23 6.97
C ASN A 19 1.28 36.85 7.38
N ALA A 20 1.62 36.64 8.65
CA ALA A 20 2.13 35.38 9.17
C ALA A 20 1.06 34.26 9.13
N LYS A 21 -0.23 34.63 9.04
CA LYS A 21 -1.30 33.61 8.96
C LYS A 21 -1.49 32.98 7.57
N VAL A 22 -1.08 33.66 6.49
CA VAL A 22 -1.23 33.13 5.12
C VAL A 22 -0.12 32.15 4.77
N GLU A 23 1.09 32.39 5.27
CA GLU A 23 2.25 31.53 4.98
C GLU A 23 2.20 30.19 5.71
N VAL A 24 1.62 30.16 6.92
CA VAL A 24 1.41 28.91 7.70
C VAL A 24 0.29 28.07 7.06
N ALA A 25 -0.78 28.69 6.57
CA ALA A 25 -1.84 27.99 5.86
C ALA A 25 -1.38 27.40 4.52
N GLY A 26 -0.55 28.09 3.76
CA GLY A 26 0.02 27.59 2.50
C GLY A 26 0.96 26.40 2.71
N LYS A 27 1.80 26.43 3.74
CA LYS A 27 2.70 25.30 4.08
C LYS A 27 1.94 24.09 4.61
N ALA A 28 0.86 24.30 5.36
CA ALA A 28 0.01 23.20 5.83
C ALA A 28 -0.78 22.54 4.69
N GLN A 29 -1.25 23.30 3.72
CA GLN A 29 -1.95 22.77 2.55
C GLN A 29 -1.01 22.01 1.61
N THR A 30 0.21 22.47 1.38
CA THR A 30 1.19 21.76 0.56
C THR A 30 1.65 20.47 1.25
N ALA A 31 1.84 20.46 2.57
CA ALA A 31 2.21 19.27 3.34
C ALA A 31 1.09 18.21 3.31
N SER A 32 -0.18 18.62 3.45
CA SER A 32 -1.32 17.69 3.38
C SER A 32 -1.55 17.14 1.97
N GLN A 33 -1.32 17.93 0.91
CA GLN A 33 -1.39 17.46 -0.48
C GLN A 33 -0.25 16.50 -0.82
N GLN A 34 0.95 16.76 -0.31
CA GLN A 34 2.08 15.83 -0.46
C GLN A 34 1.84 14.51 0.29
N ALA A 35 1.33 14.56 1.52
CA ALA A 35 0.96 13.37 2.27
C ALA A 35 -0.10 12.54 1.53
N ALA A 36 -1.16 13.16 1.03
CA ALA A 36 -2.19 12.49 0.24
C ALA A 36 -1.64 11.89 -1.08
N GLY A 37 -0.67 12.55 -1.71
CA GLY A 37 0.03 12.02 -2.88
C GLY A 37 0.85 10.77 -2.57
N HIS A 38 1.61 10.78 -1.48
CA HIS A 38 2.38 9.62 -1.02
C HIS A 38 1.48 8.46 -0.59
N ASP A 39 0.31 8.74 0.00
CA ASP A 39 -0.65 7.70 0.38
C ASP A 39 -1.20 6.97 -0.84
N ARG A 40 -1.53 7.71 -1.90
CA ARG A 40 -2.00 7.10 -3.16
C ARG A 40 -0.92 6.25 -3.82
N ILE A 41 0.32 6.73 -3.88
CA ILE A 41 1.45 5.96 -4.44
C ILE A 41 1.65 4.66 -3.66
N LEU A 42 1.63 4.71 -2.33
CA LEU A 42 1.76 3.50 -1.51
C LEU A 42 0.64 2.50 -1.80
N LEU A 43 -0.61 2.96 -1.87
CA LEU A 43 -1.74 2.07 -2.18
C LEU A 43 -1.58 1.38 -3.53
N VAL A 44 -1.11 2.09 -4.55
CA VAL A 44 -0.86 1.51 -5.88
C VAL A 44 0.23 0.44 -5.83
N VAL A 45 1.39 0.73 -5.23
CA VAL A 45 2.50 -0.25 -5.19
C VAL A 45 2.21 -1.44 -4.29
N VAL A 46 1.40 -1.25 -3.22
CA VAL A 46 0.92 -2.35 -2.38
C VAL A 46 -0.10 -3.19 -3.15
N SER A 47 -1.00 -2.58 -3.92
CA SER A 47 -1.95 -3.31 -4.77
C SER A 47 -1.22 -4.19 -5.77
N ASP A 48 -0.26 -3.64 -6.51
CA ASP A 48 0.56 -4.40 -7.47
C ASP A 48 1.31 -5.57 -6.80
N HIS A 49 1.84 -5.35 -5.60
CA HIS A 49 2.50 -6.39 -4.82
C HIS A 49 1.53 -7.50 -4.41
N LEU A 50 0.34 -7.14 -3.96
CA LEU A 50 -0.70 -8.10 -3.57
C LEU A 50 -1.22 -8.89 -4.78
N ASP A 51 -1.41 -8.26 -5.93
CA ASP A 51 -1.84 -8.92 -7.16
C ASP A 51 -0.80 -9.94 -7.66
N ASN A 52 0.49 -9.59 -7.57
CA ASN A 52 1.58 -10.51 -7.89
C ASN A 52 1.63 -11.68 -6.90
N SER A 53 1.42 -11.41 -5.60
CA SER A 53 1.34 -12.45 -4.56
C SER A 53 0.12 -13.35 -4.77
N GLU A 54 -1.06 -12.79 -5.07
CA GLU A 54 -2.28 -13.56 -5.36
C GLU A 54 -2.06 -14.53 -6.52
N ARG A 55 -1.48 -14.05 -7.61
CA ARG A 55 -1.20 -14.88 -8.79
C ARG A 55 -0.32 -16.07 -8.43
N MET A 56 0.78 -15.83 -7.70
CA MET A 56 1.69 -16.88 -7.26
C MET A 56 0.99 -17.87 -6.31
N LEU A 57 0.20 -17.40 -5.34
CA LEU A 57 -0.57 -18.26 -4.44
C LEU A 57 -1.59 -19.12 -5.20
N LEU A 58 -2.26 -18.57 -6.22
CA LEU A 58 -3.20 -19.30 -7.08
C LEU A 58 -2.50 -20.40 -7.88
N GLU A 59 -1.34 -20.09 -8.48
CA GLU A 59 -0.54 -21.09 -9.21
C GLU A 59 -0.19 -22.26 -8.30
N LEU A 60 0.28 -22.00 -7.09
CA LEU A 60 0.64 -23.04 -6.10
C LEU A 60 -0.57 -23.83 -5.57
N THR A 61 -1.67 -23.13 -5.27
CA THR A 61 -2.87 -23.77 -4.73
C THR A 61 -3.55 -24.67 -5.77
N ASN A 62 -3.47 -24.33 -7.05
CA ASN A 62 -4.05 -25.11 -8.13
C ASN A 62 -3.09 -26.16 -8.72
N ALA A 63 -1.85 -26.19 -8.27
CA ALA A 63 -0.87 -27.16 -8.75
C ALA A 63 -1.23 -28.59 -8.27
N ASP A 64 -0.95 -29.57 -9.14
CA ASP A 64 -1.15 -30.99 -8.84
C ASP A 64 -0.11 -31.48 -7.82
N SER A 65 -0.56 -31.79 -6.60
CA SER A 65 0.29 -32.24 -5.50
C SER A 65 0.61 -33.75 -5.55
N THR A 66 0.17 -34.47 -6.57
CA THR A 66 0.47 -35.89 -6.71
C THR A 66 1.88 -36.16 -7.27
N ARG A 67 2.55 -35.14 -7.79
CA ARG A 67 3.91 -35.23 -8.40
C ARG A 67 4.76 -34.03 -7.97
N PRO A 68 6.11 -34.16 -8.07
CA PRO A 68 6.99 -33.02 -7.84
C PRO A 68 6.69 -31.85 -8.81
N LEU A 69 6.73 -30.62 -8.28
CA LEU A 69 6.46 -29.38 -9.03
C LEU A 69 7.76 -28.57 -9.18
N ASP A 70 8.08 -28.20 -10.42
CA ASP A 70 9.13 -27.20 -10.68
C ASP A 70 8.60 -25.80 -10.32
N ILE A 71 9.26 -25.15 -9.35
CA ILE A 71 8.93 -23.81 -8.86
C ILE A 71 10.06 -22.80 -9.09
N SER A 72 10.98 -23.09 -9.99
CA SER A 72 12.13 -22.20 -10.25
C SER A 72 11.72 -20.77 -10.62
N GLY A 73 10.58 -20.61 -11.30
CA GLY A 73 9.97 -19.32 -11.62
C GLY A 73 9.39 -18.62 -10.38
N GLU A 74 8.61 -19.36 -9.60
CA GLU A 74 7.95 -18.90 -8.37
C GLU A 74 8.98 -18.51 -7.32
N ARG A 75 10.06 -19.30 -7.18
CA ARG A 75 11.16 -19.02 -6.27
C ARG A 75 11.83 -17.67 -6.59
N ARG A 76 12.16 -17.41 -7.85
CA ARG A 76 12.74 -16.12 -8.26
C ARG A 76 11.80 -14.95 -7.95
N ARG A 77 10.51 -15.09 -8.24
CA ARG A 77 9.50 -14.08 -7.90
C ARG A 77 9.37 -13.88 -6.39
N ALA A 78 9.40 -14.98 -5.62
CA ALA A 78 9.32 -14.91 -4.16
C ALA A 78 10.47 -14.15 -3.53
N VAL A 79 11.70 -14.27 -4.03
CA VAL A 79 12.87 -13.49 -3.56
C VAL A 79 12.63 -11.99 -3.67
N GLU A 80 12.07 -11.53 -4.79
CA GLU A 80 11.74 -10.11 -4.97
C GLU A 80 10.59 -9.68 -4.07
N LEU A 81 9.54 -10.50 -4.00
CA LEU A 81 8.36 -10.24 -3.18
C LEU A 81 8.68 -10.16 -1.69
N VAL A 82 9.61 -10.98 -1.16
CA VAL A 82 10.05 -10.90 0.25
C VAL A 82 10.59 -9.51 0.60
N SER A 83 11.45 -8.97 -0.25
CA SER A 83 12.06 -7.65 -0.02
C SER A 83 11.01 -6.54 -0.05
N GLN A 84 10.12 -6.56 -1.04
CA GLN A 84 9.02 -5.63 -1.17
C GLN A 84 8.03 -5.75 -0.01
N ASN A 85 7.67 -6.97 0.38
CA ASN A 85 6.75 -7.25 1.49
C ASN A 85 7.22 -6.61 2.79
N ARG A 86 8.50 -6.74 3.10
CA ARG A 86 9.11 -6.15 4.31
C ARG A 86 9.05 -4.63 4.30
N LEU A 87 9.38 -4.02 3.16
CA LEU A 87 9.32 -2.57 2.99
C LEU A 87 7.89 -2.04 3.15
N TYR A 88 6.93 -2.65 2.46
CA TYR A 88 5.54 -2.20 2.49
C TYR A 88 4.91 -2.44 3.87
N ARG A 89 5.22 -3.57 4.53
CA ARG A 89 4.78 -3.83 5.90
C ARG A 89 5.29 -2.77 6.89
N GLN A 90 6.57 -2.41 6.80
CA GLN A 90 7.13 -1.36 7.64
C GLN A 90 6.44 -0.02 7.39
N THR A 91 6.22 0.33 6.13
CA THR A 91 5.55 1.58 5.76
C THR A 91 4.10 1.60 6.24
N ALA A 92 3.36 0.49 6.08
CA ALA A 92 1.99 0.35 6.57
C ALA A 92 1.91 0.54 8.09
N LYS A 93 2.82 -0.08 8.86
CA LYS A 93 2.92 0.12 10.32
C LYS A 93 3.18 1.57 10.70
N GLN A 94 4.11 2.25 10.03
CA GLN A 94 4.42 3.65 10.30
C GLN A 94 3.22 4.58 10.03
N ARG A 95 2.31 4.18 9.16
CA ARG A 95 1.09 4.92 8.82
C ARG A 95 -0.14 4.51 9.63
N GLY A 96 -0.01 3.48 10.46
CA GLY A 96 -1.12 2.95 11.25
C GLY A 96 -2.12 2.11 10.44
N ASP A 97 -1.75 1.65 9.24
CA ASP A 97 -2.59 0.74 8.46
C ASP A 97 -2.36 -0.72 8.89
N GLU A 98 -2.97 -1.06 10.04
CA GLU A 98 -2.81 -2.37 10.65
C GLU A 98 -3.35 -3.52 9.79
N ARG A 99 -4.33 -3.27 8.92
CA ARG A 99 -4.89 -4.31 8.04
C ARG A 99 -3.87 -4.73 6.98
N ILE A 100 -3.26 -3.76 6.28
CA ILE A 100 -2.20 -4.02 5.31
C ILE A 100 -1.00 -4.64 6.04
N ALA A 101 -0.58 -4.09 7.17
CA ALA A 101 0.55 -4.59 7.94
C ALA A 101 0.35 -6.04 8.41
N SER A 102 -0.85 -6.40 8.87
CA SER A 102 -1.21 -7.75 9.29
C SER A 102 -1.20 -8.72 8.12
N LEU A 103 -1.85 -8.37 6.99
CA LEU A 103 -1.84 -9.20 5.80
C LEU A 103 -0.42 -9.49 5.29
N LEU A 104 0.42 -8.45 5.18
CA LEU A 104 1.81 -8.59 4.76
C LEU A 104 2.63 -9.44 5.74
N SER A 105 2.29 -9.41 7.04
CA SER A 105 2.89 -10.30 8.05
C SER A 105 2.44 -11.76 7.89
N ASP A 106 1.19 -11.99 7.49
CA ASP A 106 0.67 -13.34 7.21
C ASP A 106 1.25 -13.94 5.93
N LEU A 107 1.54 -13.10 4.92
CA LEU A 107 2.15 -13.50 3.65
C LEU A 107 3.64 -13.85 3.79
N GLU A 108 4.38 -13.13 4.63
CA GLU A 108 5.85 -13.24 4.69
C GLU A 108 6.36 -14.67 4.87
N PRO A 109 5.80 -15.50 5.77
CA PRO A 109 6.30 -16.88 5.94
C PRO A 109 6.19 -17.74 4.68
N VAL A 110 5.15 -17.57 3.89
CA VAL A 110 4.96 -18.31 2.62
C VAL A 110 5.96 -17.82 1.57
N LEU A 111 6.14 -16.50 1.44
CA LEU A 111 7.10 -15.91 0.52
C LEU A 111 8.54 -16.32 0.87
N VAL A 112 8.90 -16.34 2.15
CA VAL A 112 10.22 -16.72 2.63
C VAL A 112 10.47 -18.21 2.39
N GLU A 113 9.49 -19.07 2.64
CA GLU A 113 9.58 -20.51 2.37
C GLU A 113 9.85 -20.76 0.89
N LEU A 114 9.09 -20.14 0.00
CA LEU A 114 9.29 -20.26 -1.45
C LEU A 114 10.64 -19.71 -1.91
N ALA A 115 11.07 -18.58 -1.37
CA ALA A 115 12.35 -17.96 -1.73
C ALA A 115 13.55 -18.84 -1.38
N HIS A 116 13.41 -19.72 -0.37
CA HIS A 116 14.47 -20.62 0.11
C HIS A 116 14.27 -22.09 -0.28
N ALA A 117 13.17 -22.42 -0.95
CA ALA A 117 12.91 -23.76 -1.43
C ALA A 117 13.88 -24.15 -2.55
N ASP A 118 14.04 -25.44 -2.76
CA ASP A 118 14.71 -25.97 -3.95
C ASP A 118 13.88 -25.66 -5.22
N ASP A 119 14.49 -25.82 -6.39
CA ASP A 119 13.77 -25.59 -7.65
C ASP A 119 12.59 -26.53 -7.87
N HIS A 120 12.54 -27.65 -7.11
CA HIS A 120 11.47 -28.62 -7.17
C HIS A 120 10.92 -28.89 -5.77
N LEU A 121 9.62 -28.68 -5.60
CA LEU A 121 8.90 -29.12 -4.42
C LEU A 121 8.47 -30.58 -4.56
N THR A 122 8.69 -31.38 -3.51
CA THR A 122 8.08 -32.68 -3.41
C THR A 122 6.57 -32.59 -3.22
N SER A 123 5.84 -33.67 -3.50
CA SER A 123 4.39 -33.74 -3.27
C SER A 123 3.99 -33.42 -1.82
N ALA A 124 4.80 -33.82 -0.84
CA ALA A 124 4.55 -33.55 0.57
C ALA A 124 4.73 -32.06 0.93
N GLU A 125 5.79 -31.45 0.44
CA GLU A 125 6.07 -30.01 0.63
C GLU A 125 4.99 -29.15 -0.01
N LEU A 126 4.61 -29.44 -1.26
CA LEU A 126 3.54 -28.74 -1.95
C LEU A 126 2.21 -28.86 -1.19
N THR A 127 1.85 -30.07 -0.74
CA THR A 127 0.63 -30.30 0.06
C THR A 127 0.67 -29.49 1.37
N SER A 128 1.83 -29.46 2.05
CA SER A 128 2.00 -28.67 3.28
C SER A 128 1.83 -27.18 3.04
N LEU A 129 2.41 -26.67 1.95
CA LEU A 129 2.31 -25.28 1.53
C LEU A 129 0.86 -24.90 1.18
N GLN A 130 0.16 -25.74 0.39
CA GLN A 130 -1.26 -25.54 0.04
C GLN A 130 -2.14 -25.44 1.30
N LYS A 131 -1.98 -26.38 2.26
CA LYS A 131 -2.70 -26.34 3.53
C LYS A 131 -2.40 -25.08 4.33
N ARG A 132 -1.18 -24.56 4.29
CA ARG A 132 -0.82 -23.30 4.98
C ARG A 132 -1.49 -22.10 4.34
N ILE A 133 -1.50 -22.03 3.01
CA ILE A 133 -2.17 -20.97 2.26
C ILE A 133 -3.67 -20.98 2.59
N GLU A 134 -4.27 -22.15 2.61
CA GLU A 134 -5.70 -22.35 2.89
C GLU A 134 -6.04 -22.01 4.36
N SER A 135 -5.32 -22.59 5.32
CA SER A 135 -5.58 -22.42 6.76
C SER A 135 -5.45 -20.97 7.24
N LYS A 136 -4.63 -20.17 6.57
CA LYS A 136 -4.48 -18.73 6.84
C LYS A 136 -5.42 -17.86 6.01
N GLU A 137 -6.23 -18.47 5.14
CA GLU A 137 -7.14 -17.77 4.22
C GLU A 137 -6.43 -16.69 3.40
N LEU A 138 -5.18 -16.93 3.01
CA LEU A 138 -4.32 -15.91 2.41
C LEU A 138 -4.90 -15.39 1.11
N LEU A 139 -5.40 -16.24 0.22
CA LEU A 139 -6.02 -15.82 -1.04
C LEU A 139 -7.22 -14.91 -0.82
N PHE A 140 -8.07 -15.23 0.15
CA PHE A 140 -9.22 -14.41 0.48
C PHE A 140 -8.82 -13.04 1.03
N LYS A 141 -7.87 -13.01 1.98
CA LYS A 141 -7.35 -11.78 2.59
C LYS A 141 -6.67 -10.89 1.57
N VAL A 142 -5.81 -11.46 0.71
CA VAL A 142 -5.13 -10.72 -0.36
C VAL A 142 -6.14 -10.07 -1.28
N ARG A 143 -7.11 -10.83 -1.77
CA ARG A 143 -8.15 -10.36 -2.70
C ARG A 143 -8.99 -9.23 -2.12
N ILE A 144 -9.38 -9.33 -0.84
CA ILE A 144 -10.15 -8.25 -0.17
C ILE A 144 -9.33 -6.97 -0.06
N VAL A 145 -8.07 -7.08 0.38
CA VAL A 145 -7.23 -5.90 0.59
C VAL A 145 -6.81 -5.28 -0.75
N SER A 146 -6.48 -6.08 -1.76
CA SER A 146 -6.18 -5.61 -3.11
C SER A 146 -7.39 -4.87 -3.72
N ALA A 147 -8.59 -5.44 -3.61
CA ALA A 147 -9.81 -4.78 -4.08
C ALA A 147 -10.08 -3.44 -3.37
N GLN A 148 -9.74 -3.32 -2.09
CA GLN A 148 -9.87 -2.07 -1.34
C GLN A 148 -8.78 -1.05 -1.69
N ALA A 149 -7.56 -1.50 -1.95
CA ALA A 149 -6.44 -0.66 -2.34
C ALA A 149 -6.58 -0.17 -3.80
N GLY A 150 -7.01 -1.05 -4.73
CA GLY A 150 -7.27 -0.75 -6.13
C GLY A 150 -8.63 -0.10 -6.39
N GLY A 151 -9.55 -0.17 -5.46
CA GLY A 151 -10.98 0.15 -5.60
C GLY A 151 -11.33 1.64 -5.66
N HIS A 152 -10.45 2.49 -6.20
CA HIS A 152 -10.81 3.86 -6.56
C HIS A 152 -11.25 4.01 -8.02
N GLU A 153 -11.39 2.92 -8.77
CA GLU A 153 -12.03 2.91 -10.08
C GLU A 153 -13.32 2.09 -10.01
N ALA A 154 -14.34 2.73 -9.43
CA ALA A 154 -15.71 2.25 -9.64
C ALA A 154 -15.98 2.17 -11.16
N PRO A 155 -16.52 1.07 -11.68
CA PRO A 155 -16.83 0.95 -13.11
C PRO A 155 -17.73 2.13 -13.49
N LYS A 156 -17.22 2.97 -14.40
CA LYS A 156 -17.96 4.11 -14.97
C LYS A 156 -19.28 3.56 -15.51
N PRO A 157 -20.45 4.03 -15.03
CA PRO A 157 -21.71 3.54 -15.54
C PRO A 157 -21.75 3.76 -17.05
N LEU A 158 -22.02 2.70 -17.79
CA LEU A 158 -22.23 2.73 -19.24
C LEU A 158 -23.23 3.85 -19.57
N PRO A 159 -22.93 4.71 -20.53
CA PRO A 159 -23.87 5.74 -20.95
C PRO A 159 -25.16 5.04 -21.39
N LYS A 160 -26.26 5.37 -20.73
CA LYS A 160 -27.58 4.93 -21.17
C LYS A 160 -27.78 5.41 -22.58
N GLY A 161 -27.85 4.47 -23.51
CA GLY A 161 -28.16 4.77 -24.90
C GLY A 161 -29.46 5.56 -24.96
N THR A 162 -29.38 6.78 -25.43
CA THR A 162 -30.53 7.57 -25.87
C THR A 162 -31.12 6.89 -27.10
N ASN A 163 -32.15 6.09 -26.89
CA ASN A 163 -33.06 5.75 -27.97
C ASN A 163 -33.76 7.05 -28.35
N SER A 164 -33.35 7.62 -29.48
CA SER A 164 -34.16 8.58 -30.22
C SER A 164 -34.88 7.83 -31.31
N LEU A 165 -36.19 7.84 -31.21
CA LEU A 165 -37.10 7.53 -32.29
C LEU A 165 -37.05 8.63 -33.35
#